data_e903fdf4ac4df666ed710d816160292b
#
_entry.id   e903fdf4ac4df666ed710d816160292b
#
_cell.length_a   1.000
_cell.length_b   1.000
_cell.length_c   1.000
_cell.angle_alpha   90.00
_cell.angle_beta   90.00
_cell.angle_gamma   90.00
#
_symmetry.space_group_name_H-M   'P 1'
#
loop_
_entity.id
_entity.type
_entity.pdbx_description
1 polymer ?
#
loop_
_entity_poly.entity_id
_entity_poly.type
_entity_poly.pdbx_seq_one_letter_code
_entity_poly.pdbx_strand_id
1 'polypeptide(L)'
;EEKMILLTSDGITSPQLEEEIKKALVPISRRAALVTTASCRYKEKDHNVPVLSALMRRFGLEPECVDVEFQDATFLLAYDVVILMGGNPFYLRKHLKKWKNSLEVLTELANRHVLIGISAGSMVLGDTMEFACQIEPGGIEEVGENVDCSGFGIVPLNIMPHYLAYLTAYEQTKEILESYEEETGRKICTINDGDGIIISQAGKKGRYIKDERYTPIVAPDMPEYQAYFFDLYGTLIDIHTEEGDHELWEFMAKY
;
A
#
# COMPACT_ATOMS: atom_id res chain seq x y z
N GLU A 1 16.43 -10.49 16.75
CA GLU A 1 15.48 -9.41 16.42
C GLU A 1 15.25 -9.46 14.92
N GLU A 2 14.10 -9.92 14.48
CA GLU A 2 13.78 -9.91 13.05
C GLU A 2 13.36 -8.51 12.65
N LYS A 3 14.21 -7.87 11.89
CA LYS A 3 13.98 -6.58 11.25
C LYS A 3 13.14 -6.82 10.01
N MET A 4 12.15 -5.98 9.78
CA MET A 4 11.15 -6.21 8.75
C MET A 4 10.88 -4.96 7.93
N ILE A 5 10.83 -5.14 6.63
CA ILE A 5 10.16 -4.20 5.72
C ILE A 5 8.86 -4.86 5.31
N LEU A 6 7.75 -4.16 5.51
CA LEU A 6 6.43 -4.57 5.04
C LEU A 6 5.93 -3.58 3.99
N LEU A 7 5.62 -4.07 2.82
CA LEU A 7 5.02 -3.31 1.72
C LEU A 7 3.56 -3.75 1.57
N THR A 8 2.63 -2.81 1.64
CA THR A 8 1.20 -3.09 1.53
C THR A 8 0.52 -2.22 0.49
N SER A 9 -0.67 -2.62 0.08
CA SER A 9 -1.53 -1.84 -0.79
C SER A 9 -2.32 -0.80 -0.01
N ASP A 10 -3.31 -1.23 0.77
CA ASP A 10 -4.26 -0.39 1.50
C ASP A 10 -3.98 -0.27 3.00
N GLY A 11 -2.84 -0.76 3.44
CA GLY A 11 -2.42 -0.74 4.84
C GLY A 11 -2.41 -2.12 5.50
N ILE A 12 -2.56 -2.12 6.83
CA ILE A 12 -2.56 -3.34 7.63
C ILE A 12 -4.01 -3.73 7.87
N THR A 13 -4.65 -4.25 6.84
CA THR A 13 -6.10 -4.47 6.82
C THR A 13 -6.50 -5.94 6.93
N SER A 14 -5.53 -6.87 6.82
CA SER A 14 -5.79 -8.29 7.00
C SER A 14 -5.22 -8.85 8.30
N PRO A 15 -5.85 -9.90 8.89
CA PRO A 15 -5.32 -10.57 10.08
C PRO A 15 -3.91 -11.12 9.90
N GLN A 16 -3.58 -11.58 8.70
CA GLN A 16 -2.26 -12.12 8.36
C GLN A 16 -1.19 -11.03 8.48
N LEU A 17 -1.45 -9.81 7.97
CA LEU A 17 -0.53 -8.68 8.09
C LEU A 17 -0.37 -8.23 9.54
N GLU A 18 -1.47 -8.18 10.32
CA GLU A 18 -1.39 -7.85 11.75
C GLU A 18 -0.52 -8.84 12.52
N GLU A 19 -0.64 -10.14 12.22
CA GLU A 19 0.15 -11.17 12.86
C GLU A 19 1.66 -11.03 12.58
N GLU A 20 2.00 -10.73 11.33
CA GLU A 20 3.41 -10.55 10.95
C GLU A 20 4.05 -9.34 11.66
N ILE A 21 3.31 -8.24 11.80
CA ILE A 21 3.81 -7.09 12.54
C ILE A 21 3.98 -7.43 14.02
N LYS A 22 3.04 -8.13 14.63
CA LYS A 22 3.17 -8.58 16.04
C LYS A 22 4.42 -9.42 16.27
N LYS A 23 4.79 -10.28 15.30
CA LYS A 23 6.01 -11.09 15.37
C LYS A 23 7.28 -10.23 15.31
N ALA A 24 7.25 -9.14 14.54
CA ALA A 24 8.40 -8.25 14.36
C ALA A 24 8.61 -7.28 15.53
N LEU A 25 7.57 -7.02 16.32
CA LEU A 25 7.65 -6.11 17.46
C LEU A 25 8.35 -6.78 18.64
N VAL A 26 9.32 -6.08 19.20
CA VAL A 26 9.99 -6.50 20.44
C VAL A 26 9.32 -5.86 21.66
N PRO A 27 9.42 -6.48 22.86
CA PRO A 27 8.74 -5.97 24.06
C PRO A 27 9.11 -4.53 24.47
N ILE A 28 10.23 -4.01 23.97
CA ILE A 28 10.71 -2.65 24.25
C ILE A 28 10.23 -1.61 23.24
N SER A 29 9.62 -2.02 22.12
CA SER A 29 9.06 -1.08 21.14
C SER A 29 7.98 -0.21 21.79
N ARG A 30 8.05 1.10 21.57
CA ARG A 30 7.16 2.08 22.21
C ARG A 30 6.58 3.09 21.26
N ARG A 31 7.33 3.52 20.22
CA ARG A 31 6.98 4.67 19.40
C ARG A 31 6.80 4.28 17.93
N ALA A 32 5.73 4.78 17.33
CA ALA A 32 5.48 4.63 15.90
C ALA A 32 5.36 6.01 15.22
N ALA A 33 6.07 6.22 14.11
CA ALA A 33 5.88 7.36 13.25
C ALA A 33 4.88 7.05 12.15
N LEU A 34 3.84 7.86 12.00
CA LEU A 34 2.95 7.89 10.85
C LEU A 34 3.43 9.04 9.95
N VAL A 35 4.14 8.70 8.85
CA VAL A 35 4.64 9.69 7.90
C VAL A 35 3.51 10.09 6.97
N THR A 36 2.90 11.25 7.23
CA THR A 36 1.66 11.71 6.60
C THR A 36 1.90 12.50 5.32
N THR A 37 3.14 12.69 4.92
CA THR A 37 3.54 13.58 3.82
C THR A 37 2.87 13.27 2.48
N ALA A 38 2.70 11.98 2.15
CA ALA A 38 2.06 11.56 0.90
C ALA A 38 0.61 12.08 0.77
N SER A 39 -0.08 12.28 1.89
CA SER A 39 -1.42 12.88 1.94
C SER A 39 -1.31 14.41 1.83
N CYS A 40 -0.99 14.92 0.64
CA CYS A 40 -0.59 16.31 0.39
C CYS A 40 -1.53 17.35 0.98
N ARG A 41 -2.86 17.09 0.93
CA ARG A 41 -3.91 18.04 1.32
C ARG A 41 -4.35 17.89 2.77
N TYR A 42 -4.30 16.66 3.30
CA TYR A 42 -4.90 16.33 4.61
C TYR A 42 -3.86 16.11 5.70
N LYS A 43 -2.66 15.58 5.36
CA LYS A 43 -1.56 15.39 6.32
C LYS A 43 -2.04 14.59 7.56
N GLU A 44 -1.86 15.16 8.76
CA GLU A 44 -2.34 14.57 10.01
C GLU A 44 -3.87 14.44 10.12
N LYS A 45 -4.62 15.11 9.23
CA LYS A 45 -6.08 15.01 9.15
C LYS A 45 -6.57 13.95 8.17
N ASP A 46 -5.65 13.20 7.57
CA ASP A 46 -6.01 12.07 6.71
C ASP A 46 -6.86 11.05 7.46
N HIS A 47 -7.91 10.56 6.79
CA HIS A 47 -8.87 9.62 7.40
C HIS A 47 -8.23 8.30 7.86
N ASN A 48 -7.08 7.91 7.33
CA ASN A 48 -6.33 6.74 7.75
C ASN A 48 -5.51 6.96 9.04
N VAL A 49 -5.22 8.21 9.41
CA VAL A 49 -4.44 8.50 10.62
C VAL A 49 -5.11 7.95 11.87
N PRO A 50 -6.41 8.18 12.14
CA PRO A 50 -7.06 7.61 13.32
C PRO A 50 -7.09 6.07 13.30
N VAL A 51 -7.27 5.45 12.13
CA VAL A 51 -7.30 3.99 11.97
C VAL A 51 -5.93 3.39 12.29
N LEU A 52 -4.86 3.90 11.66
CA LEU A 52 -3.49 3.45 11.93
C LEU A 52 -3.06 3.74 13.37
N SER A 53 -3.45 4.89 13.92
CA SER A 53 -3.16 5.24 15.31
C SER A 53 -3.82 4.26 16.30
N ALA A 54 -5.07 3.90 16.05
CA ALA A 54 -5.77 2.91 16.88
C ALA A 54 -5.09 1.53 16.78
N LEU A 55 -4.67 1.12 15.58
CA LEU A 55 -3.97 -0.12 15.36
C LEU A 55 -2.61 -0.15 16.09
N MET A 56 -1.81 0.92 15.98
CA MET A 56 -0.53 1.02 16.67
C MET A 56 -0.69 0.94 18.19
N ARG A 57 -1.70 1.61 18.75
CA ARG A 57 -2.01 1.52 20.18
C ARG A 57 -2.40 0.11 20.61
N ARG A 58 -3.13 -0.65 19.77
CA ARG A 58 -3.42 -2.06 20.03
C ARG A 58 -2.15 -2.92 20.11
N PHE A 59 -1.11 -2.52 19.40
CA PHE A 59 0.22 -3.15 19.47
C PHE A 59 1.09 -2.63 20.63
N GLY A 60 0.57 -1.73 21.46
CA GLY A 60 1.29 -1.14 22.59
C GLY A 60 2.26 -0.02 22.20
N LEU A 61 2.12 0.54 21.01
CA LEU A 61 2.93 1.64 20.49
C LEU A 61 2.24 2.99 20.69
N GLU A 62 3.03 4.04 20.82
CA GLU A 62 2.57 5.43 20.83
C GLU A 62 2.75 6.02 19.42
N PRO A 63 1.67 6.22 18.65
CA PRO A 63 1.75 6.78 17.31
C PRO A 63 1.87 8.29 17.34
N GLU A 64 2.76 8.82 16.50
CA GLU A 64 2.95 10.25 16.27
C GLU A 64 2.94 10.52 14.76
N CYS A 65 2.28 11.61 14.33
CA CYS A 65 2.35 12.07 12.94
C CYS A 65 3.65 12.80 12.69
N VAL A 66 4.32 12.47 11.60
CA VAL A 66 5.54 13.13 11.13
C VAL A 66 5.33 13.57 9.69
N ASP A 67 5.59 14.84 9.39
CA ASP A 67 5.55 15.35 8.02
C ASP A 67 6.96 15.76 7.58
N VAL A 68 7.56 14.93 6.72
CA VAL A 68 8.92 15.17 6.20
C VAL A 68 8.97 16.33 5.18
N GLU A 69 7.87 16.95 4.87
CA GLU A 69 7.90 18.26 4.20
C GLU A 69 8.52 19.34 5.08
N PHE A 70 8.27 19.28 6.38
CA PHE A 70 8.69 20.30 7.35
C PHE A 70 9.70 19.80 8.39
N GLN A 71 9.79 18.49 8.59
CA GLN A 71 10.66 17.86 9.56
C GLN A 71 11.77 17.07 8.87
N ASP A 72 12.98 17.19 9.36
CA ASP A 72 14.13 16.44 8.83
C ASP A 72 13.89 14.93 8.96
N ALA A 73 14.18 14.19 7.90
CA ALA A 73 13.96 12.74 7.86
C ALA A 73 14.76 11.98 8.95
N THR A 74 15.84 12.55 9.48
CA THR A 74 16.63 11.96 10.58
C THR A 74 15.82 11.79 11.87
N PHE A 75 14.74 12.56 12.07
CA PHE A 75 13.84 12.37 13.20
C PHE A 75 13.15 11.00 13.20
N LEU A 76 12.99 10.38 12.03
CA LEU A 76 12.38 9.06 11.91
C LEU A 76 13.19 7.96 12.63
N LEU A 77 14.50 8.16 12.80
CA LEU A 77 15.36 7.19 13.50
C LEU A 77 15.08 7.07 15.01
N ALA A 78 14.27 7.99 15.56
CA ALA A 78 13.83 7.94 16.97
C ALA A 78 12.63 7.02 17.22
N TYR A 79 12.07 6.39 16.18
CA TYR A 79 10.89 5.55 16.27
C TYR A 79 11.23 4.08 16.04
N ASP A 80 10.55 3.18 16.75
CA ASP A 80 10.72 1.73 16.61
C ASP A 80 10.04 1.20 15.34
N VAL A 81 8.91 1.83 14.98
CA VAL A 81 8.12 1.54 13.79
C VAL A 81 7.95 2.82 12.98
N VAL A 82 8.22 2.76 11.69
CA VAL A 82 7.98 3.89 10.77
C VAL A 82 7.04 3.44 9.66
N ILE A 83 5.92 4.14 9.51
CA ILE A 83 4.91 3.89 8.50
C ILE A 83 4.92 5.04 7.50
N LEU A 84 5.38 4.78 6.29
CA LEU A 84 5.21 5.68 5.14
C LEU A 84 3.78 5.49 4.62
N MET A 85 2.91 6.45 4.88
CA MET A 85 1.49 6.37 4.54
C MET A 85 1.23 6.48 3.03
N GLY A 86 0.01 6.12 2.64
CA GLY A 86 -0.50 6.28 1.29
C GLY A 86 -0.81 7.73 0.91
N GLY A 87 -1.04 7.95 -0.37
CA GLY A 87 -1.31 9.24 -0.99
C GLY A 87 -0.53 9.39 -2.30
N ASN A 88 0.05 10.56 -2.54
CA ASN A 88 0.83 10.84 -3.73
C ASN A 88 2.30 10.40 -3.56
N PRO A 89 2.77 9.36 -4.29
CA PRO A 89 4.13 8.85 -4.14
C PRO A 89 5.20 9.85 -4.61
N PHE A 90 4.90 10.63 -5.63
CA PHE A 90 5.82 11.64 -6.17
C PHE A 90 6.01 12.80 -5.19
N TYR A 91 4.94 13.20 -4.51
CA TYR A 91 5.00 14.21 -3.46
C TYR A 91 5.84 13.73 -2.26
N LEU A 92 5.59 12.51 -1.79
CA LEU A 92 6.39 11.89 -0.73
C LEU A 92 7.86 11.81 -1.13
N ARG A 93 8.14 11.36 -2.36
CA ARG A 93 9.49 11.25 -2.91
C ARG A 93 10.22 12.59 -2.93
N LYS A 94 9.56 13.65 -3.43
CA LYS A 94 10.09 15.01 -3.49
C LYS A 94 10.52 15.51 -2.11
N HIS A 95 9.66 15.34 -1.11
CA HIS A 95 9.93 15.87 0.23
C HIS A 95 10.93 15.02 1.02
N LEU A 96 10.96 13.71 0.85
CA LEU A 96 12.04 12.87 1.38
C LEU A 96 13.39 13.28 0.77
N LYS A 97 13.48 13.41 -0.56
CA LYS A 97 14.74 13.76 -1.26
C LYS A 97 15.27 15.15 -0.91
N LYS A 98 14.44 16.05 -0.43
CA LYS A 98 14.84 17.37 0.06
C LYS A 98 15.92 17.28 1.17
N TRP A 99 15.88 16.24 1.99
CA TRP A 99 16.80 16.03 3.06
C TRP A 99 18.03 15.25 2.59
N LYS A 100 19.20 15.82 2.82
CA LYS A 100 20.47 15.32 2.24
C LYS A 100 20.78 13.86 2.58
N ASN A 101 20.33 13.37 3.73
CA ASN A 101 20.63 12.03 4.25
C ASN A 101 19.45 11.07 4.15
N SER A 102 18.44 11.36 3.32
CA SER A 102 17.21 10.53 3.27
C SER A 102 17.48 9.09 2.89
N LEU A 103 18.37 8.83 1.95
CA LEU A 103 18.71 7.47 1.54
C LEU A 103 19.36 6.70 2.69
N GLU A 104 20.29 7.32 3.41
CA GLU A 104 20.95 6.72 4.58
C GLU A 104 19.93 6.47 5.69
N VAL A 105 19.02 7.41 5.96
CA VAL A 105 17.95 7.26 6.95
C VAL A 105 17.04 6.09 6.59
N LEU A 106 16.53 6.03 5.35
CA LEU A 106 15.66 4.93 4.90
C LEU A 106 16.39 3.59 4.95
N THR A 107 17.67 3.56 4.60
CA THR A 107 18.52 2.37 4.69
C THR A 107 18.68 1.93 6.15
N GLU A 108 18.90 2.84 7.07
CA GLU A 108 19.01 2.54 8.49
C GLU A 108 17.68 2.05 9.07
N LEU A 109 16.56 2.70 8.72
CA LEU A 109 15.23 2.24 9.10
C LEU A 109 14.97 0.82 8.61
N ALA A 110 15.25 0.54 7.34
CA ALA A 110 15.13 -0.80 6.76
C ALA A 110 16.00 -1.83 7.49
N ASN A 111 17.15 -1.41 8.00
CA ASN A 111 18.14 -2.28 8.63
C ASN A 111 17.93 -2.51 10.12
N ARG A 112 17.27 -1.62 10.83
CA ARG A 112 17.24 -1.62 12.31
C ARG A 112 15.86 -1.49 12.92
N HIS A 113 14.86 -1.13 12.11
CA HIS A 113 13.50 -0.84 12.56
C HIS A 113 12.46 -1.70 11.85
N VAL A 114 11.21 -1.56 12.21
CA VAL A 114 10.09 -2.04 11.42
C VAL A 114 9.67 -0.91 10.48
N LEU A 115 9.95 -1.09 9.19
CA LEU A 115 9.61 -0.11 8.15
C LEU A 115 8.42 -0.61 7.35
N ILE A 116 7.35 0.16 7.34
CA ILE A 116 6.11 -0.19 6.64
C ILE A 116 5.83 0.85 5.56
N GLY A 117 5.65 0.40 4.33
CA GLY A 117 5.11 1.20 3.24
C GLY A 117 3.65 0.86 2.99
N ILE A 118 2.82 1.87 2.79
CA ILE A 118 1.41 1.73 2.41
C ILE A 118 1.20 2.46 1.09
N SER A 119 0.73 1.77 0.05
CA SER A 119 0.45 2.37 -1.27
C SER A 119 1.64 3.21 -1.76
N ALA A 120 1.50 4.54 -1.79
CA ALA A 120 2.59 5.48 -2.12
C ALA A 120 3.88 5.22 -1.31
N GLY A 121 3.74 4.91 -0.03
CA GLY A 121 4.87 4.54 0.85
C GLY A 121 5.58 3.26 0.41
N SER A 122 4.85 2.27 -0.14
CA SER A 122 5.44 1.06 -0.72
C SER A 122 6.18 1.38 -2.02
N MET A 123 5.61 2.23 -2.87
CA MET A 123 6.17 2.58 -4.17
C MET A 123 7.51 3.30 -4.04
N VAL A 124 7.62 4.29 -3.15
CA VAL A 124 8.85 5.08 -2.98
C VAL A 124 10.04 4.27 -2.48
N LEU A 125 9.80 3.14 -1.82
CA LEU A 125 10.85 2.24 -1.35
C LEU A 125 11.45 1.37 -2.46
N GLY A 126 10.76 1.20 -3.59
CA GLY A 126 11.25 0.49 -4.78
C GLY A 126 12.27 1.27 -5.60
N ASP A 127 12.63 0.76 -6.78
CA ASP A 127 13.60 1.39 -7.67
C ASP A 127 12.97 2.51 -8.51
N THR A 128 11.73 2.32 -8.98
CA THR A 128 11.06 3.25 -9.89
C THR A 128 9.55 3.25 -9.73
N MET A 129 8.96 4.39 -10.07
CA MET A 129 7.51 4.62 -10.12
C MET A 129 7.08 5.13 -11.51
N GLU A 130 7.95 5.00 -12.54
CA GLU A 130 7.70 5.54 -13.91
C GLU A 130 6.42 4.98 -14.54
N PHE A 131 6.14 3.68 -14.32
CA PHE A 131 4.91 3.05 -14.81
C PHE A 131 3.65 3.71 -14.24
N ALA A 132 3.68 4.17 -12.99
CA ALA A 132 2.55 4.84 -12.37
C ALA A 132 2.26 6.20 -13.02
N CYS A 133 3.28 6.89 -13.52
CA CYS A 133 3.13 8.13 -14.27
C CYS A 133 2.31 7.94 -15.55
N GLN A 134 2.37 6.75 -16.15
CA GLN A 134 1.64 6.44 -17.40
C GLN A 134 0.19 6.03 -17.11
N ILE A 135 -0.06 5.38 -15.98
CA ILE A 135 -1.41 4.92 -15.59
C ILE A 135 -2.24 6.08 -15.05
N GLU A 136 -1.66 6.89 -14.14
CA GLU A 136 -2.35 8.00 -13.48
C GLU A 136 -1.50 9.28 -13.48
N PRO A 137 -1.49 10.00 -14.61
CA PRO A 137 -0.66 11.22 -14.75
C PRO A 137 -1.07 12.36 -13.80
N GLY A 138 -2.30 12.36 -13.28
CA GLY A 138 -2.78 13.39 -12.36
C GLY A 138 -1.96 13.51 -11.07
N GLY A 139 -1.33 12.44 -10.61
CA GLY A 139 -0.43 12.46 -9.46
C GLY A 139 0.81 13.36 -9.67
N ILE A 140 1.26 13.51 -10.92
CA ILE A 140 2.39 14.35 -11.28
C ILE A 140 2.01 15.84 -11.23
N GLU A 141 0.81 16.18 -11.66
CA GLU A 141 0.33 17.56 -11.72
C GLU A 141 0.32 18.22 -10.33
N GLU A 142 0.05 17.46 -9.27
CA GLU A 142 0.06 17.97 -7.89
C GLU A 142 1.49 18.32 -7.40
N VAL A 143 2.52 17.74 -8.00
CA VAL A 143 3.92 17.93 -7.59
C VAL A 143 4.61 19.05 -8.36
N GLY A 144 4.16 19.33 -9.57
CA GLY A 144 4.68 20.36 -10.46
C GLY A 144 5.61 19.82 -11.56
N GLU A 145 6.35 20.71 -12.21
CA GLU A 145 7.24 20.34 -13.31
C GLU A 145 8.48 19.55 -12.84
N ASN A 146 9.02 18.71 -13.72
CA ASN A 146 10.24 17.91 -13.52
C ASN A 146 10.16 16.93 -12.33
N VAL A 147 9.08 16.15 -12.27
CA VAL A 147 8.89 15.12 -11.25
C VAL A 147 9.92 14.00 -11.41
N ASP A 148 10.59 13.69 -10.32
CA ASP A 148 11.48 12.53 -10.23
C ASP A 148 10.66 11.27 -9.94
N CYS A 149 10.47 10.41 -10.94
CA CYS A 149 9.73 9.16 -10.83
C CYS A 149 10.59 7.98 -10.35
N SER A 150 11.84 8.20 -9.94
CA SER A 150 12.65 7.16 -9.31
C SER A 150 12.18 6.88 -7.89
N GLY A 151 12.34 5.64 -7.42
CA GLY A 151 12.24 5.29 -6.00
C GLY A 151 13.56 5.54 -5.26
N PHE A 152 13.65 5.02 -4.03
CA PHE A 152 14.87 5.08 -3.23
C PHE A 152 15.74 3.82 -3.34
N GLY A 153 15.26 2.76 -4.00
CA GLY A 153 16.00 1.50 -4.16
C GLY A 153 16.28 0.78 -2.84
N ILE A 154 15.42 0.98 -1.82
CA ILE A 154 15.56 0.29 -0.52
C ILE A 154 15.22 -1.19 -0.66
N VAL A 155 14.28 -1.50 -1.54
CA VAL A 155 13.88 -2.86 -1.89
C VAL A 155 14.06 -3.09 -3.39
N PRO A 156 14.49 -4.30 -3.84
CA PRO A 156 14.69 -4.59 -5.25
C PRO A 156 13.36 -4.96 -5.94
N LEU A 157 12.31 -4.20 -5.69
CA LEU A 157 10.95 -4.44 -6.19
C LEU A 157 10.35 -3.11 -6.65
N ASN A 158 9.61 -3.16 -7.74
CA ASN A 158 8.75 -2.07 -8.19
C ASN A 158 7.32 -2.43 -7.86
N ILE A 159 6.68 -1.66 -6.99
CA ILE A 159 5.38 -2.02 -6.41
C ILE A 159 4.27 -1.29 -7.13
N MET A 160 3.29 -2.06 -7.62
CA MET A 160 2.00 -1.55 -8.08
C MET A 160 0.92 -1.91 -7.05
N PRO A 161 0.55 -0.98 -6.16
CA PRO A 161 -0.53 -1.21 -5.19
C PRO A 161 -1.90 -1.10 -5.86
N HIS A 162 -2.95 -1.50 -5.15
CA HIS A 162 -4.36 -1.41 -5.60
C HIS A 162 -4.62 -2.04 -6.97
N TYR A 163 -3.90 -3.11 -7.32
CA TYR A 163 -3.84 -3.60 -8.68
C TYR A 163 -5.22 -3.92 -9.27
N LEU A 164 -6.07 -4.65 -8.55
CA LEU A 164 -7.43 -4.96 -9.03
C LEU A 164 -8.31 -3.71 -9.20
N ALA A 165 -8.16 -2.73 -8.33
CA ALA A 165 -8.88 -1.46 -8.45
C ALA A 165 -8.43 -0.69 -9.70
N TYR A 166 -7.13 -0.66 -9.98
CA TYR A 166 -6.59 -0.01 -11.17
C TYR A 166 -6.99 -0.73 -12.46
N LEU A 167 -7.04 -2.07 -12.48
CA LEU A 167 -7.55 -2.82 -13.63
C LEU A 167 -9.01 -2.46 -13.96
N THR A 168 -9.80 -2.13 -12.95
CA THR A 168 -11.20 -1.73 -13.12
C THR A 168 -11.34 -0.27 -13.55
N ALA A 169 -10.53 0.61 -12.96
CA ALA A 169 -10.62 2.05 -13.20
C ALA A 169 -9.97 2.50 -14.52
N TYR A 170 -8.92 1.82 -14.96
CA TYR A 170 -8.11 2.18 -16.12
C TYR A 170 -7.89 0.96 -17.02
N GLU A 171 -8.62 0.87 -18.13
CA GLU A 171 -8.59 -0.27 -19.05
C GLU A 171 -7.18 -0.66 -19.53
N GLN A 172 -6.29 0.32 -19.70
CA GLN A 172 -4.93 0.11 -20.22
C GLN A 172 -3.90 -0.27 -19.15
N THR A 173 -4.29 -0.40 -17.89
CA THR A 173 -3.34 -0.68 -16.79
C THR A 173 -2.47 -1.89 -17.08
N LYS A 174 -3.07 -3.00 -17.49
CA LYS A 174 -2.34 -4.25 -17.77
C LYS A 174 -1.35 -4.07 -18.91
N GLU A 175 -1.77 -3.48 -20.01
CA GLU A 175 -0.94 -3.23 -21.20
C GLU A 175 0.24 -2.32 -20.88
N ILE A 176 0.01 -1.25 -20.09
CA ILE A 176 1.06 -0.33 -19.67
C ILE A 176 2.11 -1.07 -18.83
N LEU A 177 1.70 -1.88 -17.87
CA LEU A 177 2.62 -2.63 -17.02
C LEU A 177 3.43 -3.65 -17.83
N GLU A 178 2.79 -4.42 -18.71
CA GLU A 178 3.43 -5.40 -19.58
C GLU A 178 4.44 -4.72 -20.53
N SER A 179 4.04 -3.63 -21.20
CA SER A 179 4.92 -2.86 -22.09
C SER A 179 6.12 -2.28 -21.32
N TYR A 180 5.89 -1.73 -20.14
CA TYR A 180 6.96 -1.21 -19.30
C TYR A 180 7.98 -2.31 -18.91
N GLU A 181 7.50 -3.50 -18.53
CA GLU A 181 8.37 -4.62 -18.23
C GLU A 181 9.19 -5.09 -19.45
N GLU A 182 8.56 -5.15 -20.62
CA GLU A 182 9.21 -5.54 -21.87
C GLU A 182 10.28 -4.52 -22.31
N GLU A 183 9.97 -3.23 -22.24
CA GLU A 183 10.87 -2.15 -22.68
C GLU A 183 12.06 -1.96 -21.74
N THR A 184 11.84 -2.09 -20.43
CA THR A 184 12.86 -1.76 -19.42
C THR A 184 13.57 -2.98 -18.85
N GLY A 185 13.00 -4.16 -18.99
CA GLY A 185 13.45 -5.40 -18.32
C GLY A 185 13.20 -5.40 -16.80
N ARG A 186 12.54 -4.37 -16.27
CA ARG A 186 12.22 -4.24 -14.84
C ARG A 186 10.92 -4.94 -14.54
N LYS A 187 10.89 -5.74 -13.46
CA LYS A 187 9.68 -6.43 -13.02
C LYS A 187 8.86 -5.57 -12.09
N ILE A 188 7.54 -5.62 -12.26
CA ILE A 188 6.57 -4.94 -11.43
C ILE A 188 5.87 -5.98 -10.56
N CYS A 189 5.87 -5.75 -9.26
CA CYS A 189 5.18 -6.59 -8.30
C CYS A 189 3.83 -5.97 -7.95
N THR A 190 2.76 -6.60 -8.37
CA THR A 190 1.40 -6.15 -8.09
C THR A 190 0.94 -6.63 -6.72
N ILE A 191 0.31 -5.73 -5.95
CA ILE A 191 -0.27 -6.02 -4.64
C ILE A 191 -1.73 -5.60 -4.63
N ASN A 192 -2.61 -6.51 -4.22
CA ASN A 192 -4.03 -6.21 -4.02
C ASN A 192 -4.29 -5.68 -2.61
N ASP A 193 -5.43 -5.05 -2.42
CA ASP A 193 -5.87 -4.61 -1.10
C ASP A 193 -6.03 -5.81 -0.17
N GLY A 194 -5.61 -5.65 1.06
CA GLY A 194 -5.50 -6.73 2.05
C GLY A 194 -4.20 -7.53 2.01
N ASP A 195 -3.47 -7.48 0.89
CA ASP A 195 -2.21 -8.20 0.69
C ASP A 195 -0.98 -7.36 1.06
N GLY A 196 0.15 -8.02 1.20
CA GLY A 196 1.43 -7.37 1.44
C GLY A 196 2.63 -8.23 1.08
N ILE A 197 3.82 -7.62 1.11
CA ILE A 197 5.09 -8.30 0.90
C ILE A 197 5.99 -7.99 2.09
N ILE A 198 6.50 -9.05 2.72
CA ILE A 198 7.50 -8.94 3.78
C ILE A 198 8.87 -9.22 3.19
N ILE A 199 9.81 -8.33 3.48
CA ILE A 199 11.21 -8.50 3.17
C ILE A 199 11.96 -8.57 4.49
N SER A 200 12.48 -9.76 4.82
CA SER A 200 13.39 -9.94 5.95
C SER A 200 14.83 -9.74 5.51
N GLN A 201 15.66 -9.18 6.36
CA GLN A 201 17.06 -8.90 6.04
C GLN A 201 17.91 -10.13 5.77
N ALA A 202 17.55 -11.27 6.36
CA ALA A 202 18.32 -12.50 6.25
C ALA A 202 18.39 -13.08 4.82
N GLY A 203 17.50 -12.69 3.90
CA GLY A 203 17.41 -13.36 2.60
C GLY A 203 17.20 -12.50 1.37
N LYS A 204 16.95 -11.21 1.45
CA LYS A 204 16.57 -10.32 0.31
C LYS A 204 15.40 -10.86 -0.56
N LYS A 205 14.74 -11.93 -0.14
CA LYS A 205 13.57 -12.49 -0.82
C LYS A 205 12.31 -11.98 -0.12
N GLY A 206 11.45 -11.35 -0.91
CA GLY A 206 10.12 -10.99 -0.46
C GLY A 206 9.24 -12.23 -0.29
N ARG A 207 8.43 -12.27 0.78
CA ARG A 207 7.38 -13.25 0.99
C ARG A 207 6.04 -12.54 0.83
N TYR A 208 5.25 -12.97 -0.15
CA TYR A 208 3.90 -12.46 -0.36
C TYR A 208 2.97 -12.96 0.73
N ILE A 209 2.22 -12.05 1.34
CA ILE A 209 1.18 -12.33 2.33
C ILE A 209 -0.16 -12.05 1.68
N LYS A 210 -0.93 -13.10 1.47
CA LYS A 210 -2.26 -12.99 0.88
C LYS A 210 -3.30 -12.84 1.97
N ASP A 211 -4.29 -11.99 1.73
CA ASP A 211 -5.49 -11.92 2.54
C ASP A 211 -6.38 -13.13 2.24
N GLU A 212 -6.43 -14.08 3.18
CA GLU A 212 -7.18 -15.33 3.01
C GLU A 212 -8.70 -15.14 3.01
N ARG A 213 -9.21 -13.99 3.46
CA ARG A 213 -10.64 -13.68 3.44
C ARG A 213 -11.20 -13.59 2.02
N TYR A 214 -10.36 -13.22 1.08
CA TYR A 214 -10.72 -13.06 -0.35
C TYR A 214 -10.14 -14.15 -1.24
N THR A 215 -9.86 -15.33 -0.68
CA THR A 215 -9.51 -16.49 -1.52
C THR A 215 -10.74 -16.86 -2.34
N PRO A 216 -10.71 -16.78 -3.68
CA PRO A 216 -11.81 -17.25 -4.48
C PRO A 216 -12.09 -18.72 -4.12
N ILE A 217 -13.31 -19.05 -3.79
CA ILE A 217 -13.73 -20.45 -3.71
C ILE A 217 -13.67 -20.95 -5.15
N VAL A 218 -12.53 -21.48 -5.56
CA VAL A 218 -12.45 -22.28 -6.77
C VAL A 218 -13.17 -23.57 -6.41
N ALA A 219 -14.45 -23.64 -6.73
CA ALA A 219 -15.16 -24.91 -6.70
C ALA A 219 -14.53 -25.79 -7.79
N PRO A 220 -13.79 -26.85 -7.46
CA PRO A 220 -13.37 -27.81 -8.44
C PRO A 220 -14.66 -28.45 -8.98
N ASP A 221 -14.80 -28.56 -10.28
CA ASP A 221 -15.92 -29.22 -10.95
C ASP A 221 -17.28 -28.49 -10.80
N MET A 222 -17.35 -27.22 -11.13
CA MET A 222 -18.67 -26.62 -11.40
C MET A 222 -19.24 -27.21 -12.68
N PRO A 223 -20.41 -27.83 -12.62
CA PRO A 223 -21.09 -28.28 -13.84
C PRO A 223 -21.36 -27.08 -14.75
N GLU A 224 -21.30 -27.28 -16.07
CA GLU A 224 -21.68 -26.24 -17.03
C GLU A 224 -23.16 -25.86 -16.83
N TYR A 225 -23.39 -24.69 -16.28
CA TYR A 225 -24.71 -24.08 -16.16
C TYR A 225 -24.94 -23.12 -17.33
N GLN A 226 -26.16 -23.05 -17.81
CA GLN A 226 -26.57 -22.10 -18.86
C GLN A 226 -26.60 -20.65 -18.36
N ALA A 227 -26.59 -20.42 -17.04
CA ALA A 227 -26.52 -19.12 -16.39
C ALA A 227 -25.87 -19.22 -15.01
N TYR A 228 -25.11 -18.19 -14.63
CA TYR A 228 -24.51 -18.06 -13.33
C TYR A 228 -25.12 -16.82 -12.65
N PHE A 229 -25.65 -17.00 -11.45
CA PHE A 229 -26.11 -15.91 -10.61
C PHE A 229 -25.06 -15.67 -9.52
N PHE A 230 -24.48 -14.49 -9.55
CA PHE A 230 -23.58 -14.04 -8.48
C PHE A 230 -24.38 -13.17 -7.52
N ASP A 231 -24.27 -13.44 -6.22
CA ASP A 231 -24.75 -12.50 -5.20
C ASP A 231 -23.88 -11.25 -5.25
N LEU A 232 -24.43 -10.19 -5.86
CA LEU A 232 -23.79 -8.88 -5.93
C LEU A 232 -23.73 -8.19 -4.56
N TYR A 233 -24.61 -8.58 -3.64
CA TYR A 233 -24.67 -8.04 -2.29
C TYR A 233 -23.83 -8.91 -1.36
N GLY A 234 -22.75 -8.36 -0.81
CA GLY A 234 -21.86 -9.03 0.12
C GLY A 234 -20.71 -9.81 -0.51
N THR A 235 -20.77 -10.12 -1.81
CA THR A 235 -19.67 -10.83 -2.50
C THR A 235 -18.82 -9.91 -3.39
N LEU A 236 -19.45 -8.91 -4.02
CA LEU A 236 -18.77 -8.01 -4.96
C LEU A 236 -18.84 -6.53 -4.56
N ILE A 237 -19.84 -6.14 -3.76
CA ILE A 237 -20.04 -4.73 -3.38
C ILE A 237 -20.50 -4.67 -1.93
N ASP A 238 -19.75 -4.02 -1.08
CA ASP A 238 -20.20 -3.65 0.27
C ASP A 238 -21.08 -2.39 0.16
N ILE A 239 -22.34 -2.59 -0.25
CA ILE A 239 -23.31 -1.51 -0.32
C ILE A 239 -24.25 -1.64 0.88
N HIS A 240 -24.25 -0.63 1.74
CA HIS A 240 -25.32 -0.40 2.68
C HIS A 240 -26.53 0.11 1.89
N THR A 241 -27.45 -0.80 1.57
CA THR A 241 -28.77 -0.41 1.05
C THR A 241 -29.81 -0.53 2.14
N GLU A 242 -30.70 0.45 2.22
CA GLU A 242 -31.91 0.30 3.00
C GLU A 242 -32.76 -0.81 2.37
N GLU A 243 -33.05 -1.86 3.15
CA GLU A 243 -33.95 -2.93 2.73
C GLU A 243 -35.33 -2.34 2.44
N GLY A 244 -35.75 -2.26 1.19
CA GLY A 244 -37.07 -1.80 0.83
C GLY A 244 -37.27 -1.26 -0.58
N ASP A 245 -36.26 -1.25 -1.42
CA ASP A 245 -36.43 -0.74 -2.79
C ASP A 245 -37.07 -1.81 -3.71
N HIS A 246 -38.40 -1.85 -3.70
CA HIS A 246 -39.21 -2.74 -4.54
C HIS A 246 -38.99 -2.51 -6.05
N GLU A 247 -38.62 -1.30 -6.48
CA GLU A 247 -38.42 -0.98 -7.89
C GLU A 247 -37.18 -1.69 -8.46
N LEU A 248 -36.14 -1.88 -7.67
CA LEU A 248 -34.92 -2.60 -8.08
C LEU A 248 -35.23 -4.09 -8.32
N TRP A 249 -35.99 -4.70 -7.46
CA TRP A 249 -36.40 -6.11 -7.59
C TRP A 249 -37.32 -6.36 -8.79
N GLU A 250 -38.21 -5.42 -9.09
CA GLU A 250 -39.07 -5.50 -10.30
C GLU A 250 -38.27 -5.32 -11.59
N PHE A 251 -37.21 -4.50 -11.56
CA PHE A 251 -36.29 -4.34 -12.69
C PHE A 251 -35.51 -5.64 -12.95
N MET A 252 -34.93 -6.24 -11.92
CA MET A 252 -34.16 -7.47 -12.03
C MET A 252 -35.00 -8.69 -12.45
N ALA A 253 -36.28 -8.73 -12.13
CA ALA A 253 -37.19 -9.82 -12.53
C ALA A 253 -37.62 -9.74 -14.00
N LYS A 254 -37.31 -8.68 -14.73
CA LYS A 254 -37.67 -8.48 -16.15
C LYS A 254 -36.56 -8.88 -17.13
N TYR A 255 -35.38 -9.19 -16.66
CA TYR A 255 -34.23 -9.61 -17.46
C TYR A 255 -33.69 -10.96 -16.98
#